data_4d9cd9101e60e50aba85d4cabfc9da78
#
_entry.id   4d9cd9101e60e50aba85d4cabfc9da78
#
_cell.length_a   1.000
_cell.length_b   1.000
_cell.length_c   1.000
_cell.angle_alpha   90.00
_cell.angle_beta   90.00
_cell.angle_gamma   90.00
#
_symmetry.space_group_name_H-M   'P 1'
#
loop_
_entity.id
_entity.type
_entity.pdbx_description
1 polymer ?
#
loop_
_entity_poly.entity_id
_entity_poly.type
_entity_poly.pdbx_seq_one_letter_code
_entity_poly.pdbx_strand_id
1 'polypeptide(L)'
;MSAGKMSSAAAGPFVAAWCASWCKVDIDAVVAHFADDAQMRSPLALELTGSPVVTGAENIRAYWRRAYGHIESADLKILSWSWDETISRLTVWWQLGATRASEFMDFDDAGRVVRSEAFYGK
;
A
#
# COMPACT_ATOMS: atom_id res chain seq x y z
N MET A 1 2.43 17.70 -18.69
CA MET A 1 1.26 17.23 -17.96
C MET A 1 1.69 16.51 -16.71
N SER A 2 1.14 16.86 -15.59
CA SER A 2 1.48 16.19 -14.35
C SER A 2 0.87 14.80 -14.32
N ALA A 3 1.49 13.90 -13.59
CA ALA A 3 0.93 12.59 -13.31
C ALA A 3 -0.44 12.73 -12.69
N GLY A 4 -0.67 13.85 -12.15
CA GLY A 4 -1.95 14.22 -11.67
C GLY A 4 -2.38 13.51 -10.44
N LYS A 5 -3.41 14.02 -9.98
CA LYS A 5 -4.17 13.63 -8.84
C LYS A 5 -4.85 12.30 -9.09
N MET A 6 -4.95 11.48 -8.07
CA MET A 6 -5.73 10.25 -8.14
C MET A 6 -7.21 10.58 -8.42
N SER A 7 -7.88 9.73 -9.16
CA SER A 7 -9.27 9.93 -9.57
C SER A 7 -9.98 8.60 -9.70
N SER A 8 -11.30 8.66 -9.87
CA SER A 8 -12.10 7.45 -10.14
C SER A 8 -11.57 6.66 -11.34
N ALA A 9 -11.18 7.37 -12.40
CA ALA A 9 -10.65 6.72 -13.61
C ALA A 9 -9.29 6.09 -13.39
N ALA A 10 -8.47 6.65 -12.48
CA ALA A 10 -7.12 6.17 -12.21
C ALA A 10 -7.08 5.07 -11.13
N ALA A 11 -8.13 4.96 -10.32
CA ALA A 11 -8.11 4.06 -9.16
C ALA A 11 -7.99 2.59 -9.56
N GLY A 12 -8.76 2.11 -10.52
CA GLY A 12 -8.69 0.72 -10.99
C GLY A 12 -7.31 0.36 -11.53
N PRO A 13 -6.75 1.14 -12.47
CA PRO A 13 -5.38 0.92 -12.93
C PRO A 13 -4.34 0.96 -11.81
N PHE A 14 -4.50 1.85 -10.83
CA PHE A 14 -3.60 1.88 -9.68
C PHE A 14 -3.66 0.57 -8.90
N VAL A 15 -4.86 0.07 -8.57
CA VAL A 15 -5.02 -1.19 -7.83
C VAL A 15 -4.36 -2.35 -8.58
N ALA A 16 -4.55 -2.42 -9.90
CA ALA A 16 -3.94 -3.46 -10.72
C ALA A 16 -2.42 -3.41 -10.69
N ALA A 17 -1.84 -2.22 -10.82
CA ALA A 17 -0.39 -2.03 -10.78
C ALA A 17 0.19 -2.33 -9.39
N TRP A 18 -0.49 -1.89 -8.35
CA TRP A 18 -0.11 -2.15 -6.96
C TRP A 18 -0.10 -3.66 -6.67
N CYS A 19 -1.15 -4.36 -7.09
CA CYS A 19 -1.24 -5.82 -6.93
C CYS A 19 -0.13 -6.53 -7.70
N ALA A 20 0.12 -6.14 -8.95
CA ALA A 20 1.17 -6.75 -9.77
C ALA A 20 2.55 -6.55 -9.15
N SER A 21 2.83 -5.35 -8.62
CA SER A 21 4.11 -5.05 -7.96
C SER A 21 4.30 -5.90 -6.72
N TRP A 22 3.26 -6.04 -5.89
CA TRP A 22 3.35 -6.89 -4.70
C TRP A 22 3.51 -8.37 -5.07
N CYS A 23 2.83 -8.84 -6.11
CA CYS A 23 2.98 -10.25 -6.54
C CYS A 23 4.41 -10.57 -6.96
N LYS A 24 5.13 -9.60 -7.51
CA LYS A 24 6.56 -9.73 -7.85
C LYS A 24 7.48 -9.39 -6.67
N VAL A 25 6.93 -8.95 -5.57
CA VAL A 25 7.64 -8.41 -4.41
C VAL A 25 8.61 -7.30 -4.84
N ASP A 26 8.15 -6.46 -5.77
CA ASP A 26 8.91 -5.31 -6.27
C ASP A 26 8.67 -4.12 -5.32
N ILE A 27 9.39 -4.12 -4.22
CA ILE A 27 9.22 -3.13 -3.15
C ILE A 27 9.50 -1.73 -3.65
N ASP A 28 10.50 -1.55 -4.51
CA ASP A 28 10.83 -0.23 -5.07
C ASP A 28 9.66 0.32 -5.89
N ALA A 29 8.99 -0.52 -6.67
CA ALA A 29 7.83 -0.09 -7.44
C ALA A 29 6.65 0.32 -6.54
N VAL A 30 6.44 -0.41 -5.44
CA VAL A 30 5.38 -0.05 -4.48
C VAL A 30 5.71 1.28 -3.80
N VAL A 31 6.93 1.44 -3.30
CA VAL A 31 7.37 2.67 -2.61
C VAL A 31 7.33 3.88 -3.54
N ALA A 32 7.52 3.68 -4.84
CA ALA A 32 7.47 4.77 -5.81
C ALA A 32 6.11 5.49 -5.84
N HIS A 33 5.05 4.84 -5.35
CA HIS A 33 3.73 5.48 -5.25
C HIS A 33 3.57 6.34 -3.99
N PHE A 34 4.54 6.33 -3.08
CA PHE A 34 4.43 6.99 -1.78
C PHE A 34 5.11 8.35 -1.79
N ALA A 35 4.51 9.31 -1.08
CA ALA A 35 5.16 10.59 -0.82
C ALA A 35 6.37 10.39 0.10
N ASP A 36 7.34 11.29 0.03
CA ASP A 36 8.59 11.16 0.80
C ASP A 36 8.34 11.12 2.31
N ASP A 37 7.33 11.83 2.79
CA ASP A 37 6.97 11.92 4.20
C ASP A 37 5.78 11.05 4.58
N ALA A 38 5.43 10.09 3.75
CA ALA A 38 4.28 9.22 3.98
C ALA A 38 4.39 8.46 5.29
N GLN A 39 3.24 8.16 5.87
CA GLN A 39 3.14 7.30 7.04
C GLN A 39 2.37 6.04 6.70
N MET A 40 2.81 4.92 7.22
CA MET A 40 2.02 3.70 7.20
C MET A 40 1.83 3.16 8.60
N ARG A 41 0.71 2.49 8.81
CA ARG A 41 0.40 1.83 10.07
C ARG A 41 -0.01 0.39 9.77
N SER A 42 0.55 -0.56 10.51
CA SER A 42 0.31 -1.98 10.25
C SER A 42 0.53 -2.80 11.51
N PRO A 43 -0.31 -3.82 11.76
CA PRO A 43 -0.07 -4.77 12.85
C PRO A 43 1.28 -5.49 12.72
N LEU A 44 1.71 -5.79 11.50
CA LEU A 44 3.00 -6.44 11.27
C LEU A 44 4.17 -5.52 11.66
N ALA A 45 4.04 -4.22 11.39
CA ALA A 45 5.06 -3.25 11.80
C ALA A 45 5.22 -3.24 13.31
N LEU A 46 4.12 -3.30 14.06
CA LEU A 46 4.17 -3.40 15.53
C LEU A 46 4.94 -4.66 15.96
N GLU A 47 4.66 -5.78 15.32
CA GLU A 47 5.29 -7.05 15.65
C GLU A 47 6.80 -7.03 15.36
N LEU A 48 7.21 -6.49 14.20
CA LEU A 48 8.62 -6.53 13.78
C LEU A 48 9.48 -5.42 14.36
N THR A 49 8.89 -4.25 14.63
CA THR A 49 9.68 -3.06 15.02
C THR A 49 9.36 -2.53 16.42
N GLY A 50 8.27 -2.99 17.03
CA GLY A 50 7.79 -2.47 18.31
C GLY A 50 6.92 -1.21 18.17
N SER A 51 6.72 -0.70 16.96
CA SER A 51 5.83 0.42 16.67
C SER A 51 4.92 0.07 15.50
N PRO A 52 3.62 0.39 15.58
CA PRO A 52 2.73 0.14 14.45
C PRO A 52 2.92 1.15 13.31
N VAL A 53 3.62 2.26 13.56
CA VAL A 53 3.77 3.35 12.60
C VAL A 53 5.19 3.38 12.05
N VAL A 54 5.29 3.49 10.71
CA VAL A 54 6.56 3.71 10.02
C VAL A 54 6.41 5.00 9.23
N THR A 55 7.31 5.96 9.45
CA THR A 55 7.24 7.29 8.85
C THR A 55 8.37 7.50 7.85
N GLY A 56 8.02 8.02 6.67
CA GLY A 56 8.94 8.32 5.59
C GLY A 56 9.10 7.17 4.60
N ALA A 57 9.13 7.52 3.32
CA ALA A 57 9.19 6.52 2.25
C ALA A 57 10.42 5.61 2.38
N GLU A 58 11.58 6.17 2.76
CA GLU A 58 12.79 5.36 2.89
C GLU A 58 12.72 4.39 4.07
N ASN A 59 12.09 4.78 5.18
CA ASN A 59 11.88 3.88 6.31
C ASN A 59 10.84 2.81 5.97
N ILE A 60 9.82 3.17 5.20
CA ILE A 60 8.82 2.20 4.71
C ILE A 60 9.50 1.18 3.79
N ARG A 61 10.37 1.64 2.89
CA ARG A 61 11.16 0.76 2.02
C ARG A 61 12.00 -0.23 2.84
N ALA A 62 12.73 0.26 3.83
CA ALA A 62 13.57 -0.57 4.69
C ALA A 62 12.72 -1.60 5.47
N TYR A 63 11.58 -1.17 5.99
CA TYR A 63 10.65 -2.05 6.69
C TYR A 63 10.13 -3.16 5.77
N TRP A 64 9.67 -2.83 4.57
CA TRP A 64 9.16 -3.84 3.63
C TRP A 64 10.24 -4.78 3.15
N ARG A 65 11.48 -4.30 2.95
CA ARG A 65 12.60 -5.17 2.61
C ARG A 65 12.89 -6.16 3.72
N ARG A 66 12.82 -5.71 4.96
CA ARG A 66 12.99 -6.59 6.12
C ARG A 66 11.87 -7.63 6.20
N ALA A 67 10.63 -7.19 6.00
CA ALA A 67 9.46 -8.05 6.15
C ALA A 67 9.30 -9.04 4.99
N TYR A 68 9.58 -8.61 3.76
CA TYR A 68 9.23 -9.34 2.55
C TYR A 68 10.38 -9.54 1.56
N GLY A 69 11.53 -8.94 1.78
CA GLY A 69 12.62 -8.94 0.80
C GLY A 69 13.23 -10.32 0.52
N HIS A 70 12.95 -11.31 1.36
CA HIS A 70 13.41 -12.69 1.18
C HIS A 70 12.43 -13.55 0.36
N ILE A 71 11.27 -12.99 0.00
CA ILE A 71 10.23 -13.69 -0.76
C ILE A 71 10.38 -13.32 -2.22
N GLU A 72 10.37 -14.33 -3.11
CA GLU A 72 10.54 -14.07 -4.56
C GLU A 72 9.24 -13.68 -5.25
N SER A 73 8.13 -14.22 -4.77
CA SER A 73 6.82 -13.91 -5.34
C SER A 73 5.73 -14.13 -4.29
N ALA A 74 4.60 -13.49 -4.50
CA ALA A 74 3.44 -13.61 -3.63
C ALA A 74 2.18 -13.78 -4.48
N ASP A 75 1.24 -14.58 -3.98
CA ASP A 75 -0.06 -14.75 -4.61
C ASP A 75 -1.08 -13.85 -3.92
N LEU A 76 -0.94 -12.54 -4.15
CA LEU A 76 -1.85 -11.54 -3.61
C LEU A 76 -3.08 -11.47 -4.49
N LYS A 77 -4.25 -11.58 -3.87
CA LYS A 77 -5.53 -11.48 -4.56
C LYS A 77 -6.29 -10.26 -4.08
N ILE A 78 -6.77 -9.46 -5.02
CA ILE A 78 -7.66 -8.35 -4.70
C ILE A 78 -9.09 -8.90 -4.66
N LEU A 79 -9.73 -8.79 -3.50
CA LEU A 79 -11.10 -9.24 -3.32
C LEU A 79 -12.10 -8.17 -3.73
N SER A 80 -11.78 -6.91 -3.42
CA SER A 80 -12.62 -5.75 -3.72
C SER A 80 -11.84 -4.49 -3.50
N TRP A 81 -12.32 -3.36 -4.03
CA TRP A 81 -11.77 -2.04 -3.74
C TRP A 81 -12.84 -0.99 -3.92
N SER A 82 -12.64 0.15 -3.28
CA SER A 82 -13.51 1.31 -3.47
C SER A 82 -12.67 2.58 -3.43
N TRP A 83 -13.14 3.59 -4.14
CA TRP A 83 -12.51 4.91 -4.20
C TRP A 83 -13.51 5.97 -3.74
N ASP A 84 -13.07 6.84 -2.81
CA ASP A 84 -13.84 8.00 -2.37
C ASP A 84 -13.17 9.27 -2.88
N GLU A 85 -13.80 9.90 -3.86
CA GLU A 85 -13.29 11.10 -4.50
C GLU A 85 -13.26 12.30 -3.53
N THR A 86 -14.20 12.36 -2.59
CA THR A 86 -14.33 13.48 -1.66
C THR A 86 -13.13 13.61 -0.72
N ILE A 87 -12.62 12.49 -0.23
CA ILE A 87 -11.52 12.47 0.72
C ILE A 87 -10.25 11.87 0.13
N SER A 88 -10.25 11.54 -1.15
CA SER A 88 -9.11 10.95 -1.86
C SER A 88 -8.60 9.69 -1.17
N ARG A 89 -9.50 8.80 -0.82
CA ARG A 89 -9.16 7.55 -0.15
C ARG A 89 -9.52 6.35 -1.00
N LEU A 90 -8.54 5.48 -1.19
CA LEU A 90 -8.70 4.15 -1.79
C LEU A 90 -8.72 3.12 -0.66
N THR A 91 -9.72 2.24 -0.67
CA THR A 91 -9.76 1.09 0.24
C THR A 91 -9.68 -0.18 -0.58
N VAL A 92 -8.81 -1.10 -0.17
CA VAL A 92 -8.59 -2.36 -0.87
C VAL A 92 -8.78 -3.50 0.12
N TRP A 93 -9.55 -4.50 -0.28
CA TRP A 93 -9.65 -5.76 0.45
C TRP A 93 -8.86 -6.79 -0.31
N TRP A 94 -7.89 -7.43 0.37
CA TRP A 94 -7.00 -8.39 -0.28
C TRP A 94 -6.83 -9.65 0.56
N GLN A 95 -6.33 -10.68 -0.08
CA GLN A 95 -6.02 -11.96 0.55
C GLN A 95 -4.65 -12.43 0.10
N LEU A 96 -3.85 -12.85 1.08
CA LEU A 96 -2.53 -13.44 0.85
C LEU A 96 -2.46 -14.73 1.66
N GLY A 97 -2.50 -15.87 0.97
CA GLY A 97 -2.62 -17.15 1.66
C GLY A 97 -3.90 -17.23 2.47
N ALA A 98 -3.78 -17.53 3.75
CA ALA A 98 -4.92 -17.57 4.68
C ALA A 98 -5.24 -16.20 5.29
N THR A 99 -4.42 -15.18 5.04
CA THR A 99 -4.59 -13.86 5.62
C THR A 99 -5.50 -13.01 4.75
N ARG A 100 -6.55 -12.48 5.35
CA ARG A 100 -7.40 -11.47 4.73
C ARG A 100 -7.14 -10.14 5.40
N ALA A 101 -7.13 -9.08 4.62
CA ALA A 101 -6.90 -7.75 5.14
C ALA A 101 -7.71 -6.71 4.37
N SER A 102 -7.93 -5.59 5.02
CA SER A 102 -8.33 -4.36 4.37
C SER A 102 -7.24 -3.33 4.58
N GLU A 103 -7.07 -2.46 3.61
CA GLU A 103 -6.05 -1.43 3.66
C GLU A 103 -6.60 -0.19 3.00
N PHE A 104 -6.37 0.98 3.62
CA PHE A 104 -6.69 2.22 2.92
C PHE A 104 -5.42 2.98 2.60
N MET A 105 -5.50 3.79 1.56
CA MET A 105 -4.44 4.69 1.13
C MET A 105 -5.06 6.06 0.87
N ASP A 106 -4.54 7.09 1.53
CA ASP A 106 -4.93 8.47 1.29
C ASP A 106 -3.91 9.11 0.36
N PHE A 107 -4.38 9.88 -0.62
CA PHE A 107 -3.54 10.45 -1.68
C PHE A 107 -3.50 11.97 -1.57
N ASP A 108 -2.34 12.54 -1.91
CA ASP A 108 -2.20 13.97 -2.09
C ASP A 108 -2.61 14.42 -3.50
N ASP A 109 -2.50 15.73 -3.78
CA ASP A 109 -2.89 16.29 -5.07
C ASP A 109 -1.95 15.90 -6.21
N ALA A 110 -0.79 15.33 -5.91
CA ALA A 110 0.12 14.79 -6.90
C ALA A 110 -0.11 13.30 -7.20
N GLY A 111 -1.12 12.69 -6.58
CA GLY A 111 -1.45 11.29 -6.77
C GLY A 111 -0.53 10.33 -6.01
N ARG A 112 0.15 10.83 -4.97
CA ARG A 112 1.01 9.98 -4.14
C ARG A 112 0.33 9.61 -2.85
N VAL A 113 0.63 8.42 -2.35
CA VAL A 113 0.13 7.96 -1.06
C VAL A 113 0.83 8.73 0.06
N VAL A 114 0.05 9.40 0.91
CA VAL A 114 0.57 10.11 2.08
C VAL A 114 0.33 9.35 3.37
N ARG A 115 -0.63 8.44 3.37
CA ARG A 115 -0.98 7.66 4.53
C ARG A 115 -1.57 6.33 4.09
N SER A 116 -1.13 5.26 4.74
CA SER A 116 -1.63 3.92 4.50
C SER A 116 -1.81 3.21 5.83
N GLU A 117 -2.86 2.41 5.94
CA GLU A 117 -3.12 1.66 7.15
C GLU A 117 -3.75 0.31 6.78
N ALA A 118 -3.20 -0.76 7.34
CA ALA A 118 -3.67 -2.12 7.09
C ALA A 118 -4.36 -2.69 8.33
N PHE A 119 -5.43 -3.45 8.10
CA PHE A 119 -6.20 -4.11 9.13
C PHE A 119 -6.31 -5.58 8.76
N TYR A 120 -5.79 -6.49 9.60
CA TYR A 120 -5.82 -7.91 9.32
C TYR A 120 -7.10 -8.52 9.88
N GLY A 121 -7.81 -9.25 9.03
CA GLY A 121 -9.00 -9.99 9.42
C GLY A 121 -8.65 -11.32 10.07
N LYS A 122 -9.63 -11.88 10.73
CA LYS A 122 -9.55 -13.19 11.35
C LYS A 122 -10.64 -14.11 10.85
#